data_5745a7448ec2d372ec2808f40d787e13
#
_entry.id   5745a7448ec2d372ec2808f40d787e13
#
_cell.length_a   1.000
_cell.length_b   1.000
_cell.length_c   1.000
_cell.angle_alpha   90.00
_cell.angle_beta   90.00
_cell.angle_gamma   90.00
#
_symmetry.space_group_name_H-M   'P 1'
#
loop_
_entity.id
_entity.type
_entity.pdbx_description
1 polymer ?
#
loop_
_entity_poly.entity_id
_entity_poly.type
_entity_poly.pdbx_seq_one_letter_code
_entity_poly.pdbx_strand_id
1 'polypeptide(L)' 'MIIQWGILSETDNFKDGRTIQLPISYTTKFAVTADWTFAGQNYLVKQVYPSDKSHIVLRGDAVSTLSNQPPVSWFTIGY' A
#
# COMPACT_ATOMS: atom_id res chain seq x y z
N MET A 1 7.93 1.35 19.89
CA MET A 1 7.90 0.97 18.46
C MET A 1 6.49 0.50 18.09
N ILE A 2 5.99 0.97 16.98
CA ILE A 2 4.64 0.64 16.52
C ILE A 2 4.76 -0.11 15.19
N ILE A 3 4.11 -1.26 15.11
CA ILE A 3 4.04 -2.07 13.89
C ILE A 3 2.57 -2.14 13.48
N GLN A 4 2.30 -1.82 12.22
CA GLN A 4 0.95 -1.87 11.68
C GLN A 4 0.96 -2.60 10.34
N TRP A 5 -0.12 -3.30 10.04
CA TRP A 5 -0.27 -3.98 8.77
C TRP A 5 -1.74 -3.99 8.38
N GLY A 6 -1.98 -4.19 7.11
CA GLY A 6 -3.33 -4.28 6.60
C GLY A 6 -3.35 -4.71 5.15
N ILE A 7 -4.55 -4.73 4.59
CA ILE A 7 -4.80 -5.15 3.22
C ILE A 7 -5.67 -4.09 2.54
N LEU A 8 -5.23 -3.64 1.38
CA LEU A 8 -6.05 -2.85 0.47
C LEU A 8 -6.76 -3.81 -0.46
N SER A 9 -8.06 -4.02 -0.25
CA SER A 9 -8.83 -5.00 -1.00
C SER A 9 -9.36 -4.46 -2.33
N GLU A 10 -9.48 -3.15 -2.47
CA GLU A 10 -9.93 -2.50 -3.70
C GLU A 10 -8.72 -1.93 -4.42
N THR A 11 -8.22 -2.70 -5.38
CA THR A 11 -7.02 -2.34 -6.10
C THR A 11 -7.31 -2.05 -7.57
N ASP A 12 -8.36 -1.33 -7.86
CA ASP A 12 -8.66 -0.86 -9.20
C ASP A 12 -7.55 0.07 -9.67
N ASN A 13 -6.62 -0.45 -10.43
CA ASN A 13 -5.62 0.31 -11.16
C ASN A 13 -5.20 1.63 -10.47
N PHE A 14 -4.55 1.53 -9.34
CA PHE A 14 -4.20 2.69 -8.54
C PHE A 14 -2.89 3.38 -8.98
N LYS A 15 -2.66 3.47 -10.28
CA LYS A 15 -1.46 4.12 -10.82
C LYS A 15 -1.34 5.60 -10.41
N ASP A 16 -2.45 6.25 -10.14
CA ASP A 16 -2.48 7.63 -9.67
C ASP A 16 -2.31 7.76 -8.16
N GLY A 17 -2.22 6.64 -7.46
CA GLY A 17 -2.03 6.60 -6.02
C GLY A 17 -3.30 6.38 -5.24
N ARG A 18 -3.18 5.59 -4.20
CA ARG A 18 -4.22 5.39 -3.19
C ARG A 18 -3.67 5.79 -1.84
N THR A 19 -4.41 6.61 -1.12
CA THR A 19 -4.04 7.01 0.24
C THR A 19 -4.74 6.13 1.24
N ILE A 20 -3.98 5.57 2.17
CA ILE A 20 -4.51 4.73 3.24
C ILE A 20 -4.27 5.45 4.55
N GLN A 21 -5.33 5.62 5.34
CA GLN A 21 -5.21 6.12 6.70
C GLN A 21 -4.81 4.97 7.64
N LEU A 22 -3.75 5.20 8.41
CA LEU A 22 -3.28 4.22 9.38
C LEU A 22 -4.16 4.26 10.63
N PRO A 23 -4.38 3.10 11.29
CA PRO A 23 -5.12 3.05 12.55
C PRO A 23 -4.49 3.87 13.67
N ILE A 24 -3.17 3.95 13.68
CA ILE A 24 -2.40 4.67 14.71
C ILE A 24 -1.46 5.64 14.00
N SER A 25 -1.44 6.90 14.45
CA SER A 25 -0.49 7.90 13.97
C SER A 25 0.89 7.67 14.59
N TYR A 26 1.92 7.82 13.78
CA TYR A 26 3.30 7.84 14.27
C TYR A 26 3.65 9.23 14.80
N THR A 27 4.59 9.28 15.73
CA THR A 27 5.10 10.56 16.26
C THR A 27 6.32 11.03 15.49
N THR A 28 7.03 10.11 14.88
CA THR A 28 8.21 10.36 14.06
C THR A 28 8.05 9.70 12.70
N LYS A 29 9.11 9.71 11.92
CA LYS A 29 9.12 9.03 10.61
C LYS A 29 9.01 7.53 10.78
N PHE A 30 8.39 6.89 9.83
CA PHE A 30 8.23 5.44 9.81
C PHE A 30 8.56 4.90 8.41
N ALA A 31 8.85 3.60 8.36
CA ALA A 31 9.06 2.90 7.11
C ALA A 31 7.79 2.17 6.69
N VAL A 32 7.60 2.02 5.39
CA VAL A 32 6.47 1.30 4.83
C VAL A 32 6.93 0.40 3.70
N THR A 33 6.32 -0.76 3.61
CA THR A 33 6.47 -1.66 2.47
C THR A 33 5.11 -2.21 2.08
N ALA A 34 4.96 -2.57 0.82
CA ALA A 34 3.72 -3.14 0.31
C ALA A 34 4.01 -4.01 -0.89
N ASP A 35 3.18 -5.02 -1.07
CA ASP A 35 3.27 -5.88 -2.24
C ASP A 35 1.90 -6.51 -2.53
N TRP A 36 1.76 -6.99 -3.74
CA TRP A 36 0.57 -7.72 -4.14
C TRP A 36 0.54 -9.09 -3.43
N THR A 37 -0.66 -9.54 -3.13
CA THR A 37 -0.86 -10.87 -2.54
C THR A 37 -0.86 -11.98 -3.58
N PHE A 38 -0.69 -11.62 -4.84
CA PHE A 38 -0.68 -12.53 -5.97
C PHE A 38 0.56 -12.28 -6.83
N ALA A 39 1.18 -13.35 -7.31
CA ALA A 39 2.35 -13.26 -8.17
C ALA A 39 1.93 -13.13 -9.64
N GLY A 40 2.53 -12.19 -10.35
CA GLY A 40 2.29 -11.98 -11.76
C GLY A 40 3.18 -10.91 -12.33
N GLN A 41 3.46 -10.98 -13.63
CA GLN A 41 4.39 -10.05 -14.28
C GLN A 41 3.90 -8.61 -14.26
N ASN A 42 2.59 -8.43 -14.16
CA ASN A 42 1.98 -7.11 -14.28
C ASN A 42 1.46 -6.57 -12.95
N TYR A 43 1.74 -7.27 -11.85
CA TYR A 43 1.34 -6.85 -10.52
C TYR A 43 2.54 -6.26 -9.82
N LEU A 44 2.71 -4.95 -9.96
CA LEU A 44 3.84 -4.23 -9.39
C LEU A 44 3.35 -3.11 -8.49
N VAL A 45 3.94 -3.04 -7.31
CA VAL A 45 3.86 -1.82 -6.50
C VAL A 45 5.03 -0.95 -6.93
N LYS A 46 4.76 0.12 -7.65
CA LYS A 46 5.79 1.01 -8.18
C LYS A 46 6.38 1.91 -7.11
N GLN A 47 5.53 2.31 -6.17
CA GLN A 47 5.95 3.24 -5.15
C GLN A 47 5.03 3.10 -3.94
N VAL A 48 5.64 3.10 -2.76
CA VAL A 48 4.94 3.20 -1.50
C VAL A 48 5.71 4.15 -0.60
N TYR A 49 5.03 5.08 0.02
CA TYR A 49 5.69 6.07 0.86
C TYR A 49 4.72 6.64 1.90
N PRO A 50 5.26 7.13 3.04
CA PRO A 50 4.45 7.89 3.98
C PRO A 50 4.12 9.27 3.40
N SER A 51 2.85 9.62 3.38
CA SER A 51 2.45 10.98 2.99
C SER A 51 2.46 11.94 4.20
N ASP A 52 2.14 11.41 5.36
CA ASP A 52 2.28 12.09 6.64
C ASP A 52 2.39 11.04 7.75
N LYS A 53 2.29 11.46 9.01
CA LYS A 53 2.47 10.55 10.15
C LYS A 53 1.34 9.54 10.32
N SER A 54 0.24 9.69 9.63
CA SER A 54 -0.94 8.83 9.75
C SER A 54 -1.43 8.26 8.43
N HIS A 55 -0.76 8.53 7.32
CA HIS A 55 -1.19 8.08 6.00
C HIS A 55 -0.03 7.55 5.18
N ILE A 56 -0.33 6.56 4.35
CA ILE A 56 0.61 6.06 3.34
C ILE A 56 -0.05 6.18 1.97
N VAL A 57 0.79 6.28 0.94
CA VAL A 57 0.34 6.30 -0.46
C VAL A 57 0.92 5.10 -1.17
N LEU A 58 0.07 4.39 -1.88
CA LEU A 58 0.45 3.26 -2.73
C LEU A 58 0.21 3.62 -4.18
N ARG A 59 1.20 3.38 -5.02
CA ARG A 59 1.08 3.47 -6.48
C ARG A 59 1.51 2.17 -7.10
N GLY A 60 0.76 1.70 -8.06
CA GLY A 60 1.11 0.46 -8.72
C GLY A 60 0.50 0.34 -10.09
N ASP A 61 0.98 -0.64 -10.81
CA ASP A 61 0.40 -1.06 -12.08
C ASP A 61 -0.13 -2.47 -11.94
N ALA A 62 -1.33 -2.67 -12.47
CA ALA A 62 -1.83 -3.99 -12.77
C ALA A 62 -2.39 -3.92 -14.19
N VAL A 63 -2.38 -5.04 -14.88
CA VAL A 63 -3.01 -5.08 -16.20
C VAL A 63 -4.50 -4.86 -16.02
N SER A 64 -4.97 -3.78 -16.60
CA SER A 64 -6.29 -3.21 -16.37
C SER A 64 -7.44 -4.04 -16.88
N THR A 65 -7.19 -5.20 -17.47
CA THR A 65 -8.23 -6.03 -18.05
C THR A 65 -8.85 -7.03 -17.08
N LEU A 66 -8.32 -7.12 -15.88
CA LEU A 66 -8.85 -8.03 -14.86
C LEU A 66 -9.90 -7.31 -14.03
N SER A 67 -11.11 -7.85 -14.05
CA SER A 67 -12.21 -7.32 -13.24
C SER A 67 -12.05 -7.58 -11.74
N ASN A 68 -11.20 -8.53 -11.37
CA ASN A 68 -10.91 -8.88 -9.98
C ASN A 68 -9.41 -8.81 -9.75
N GLN A 69 -8.93 -7.68 -9.30
CA GLN A 69 -7.53 -7.54 -8.95
C GLN A 69 -7.28 -8.07 -7.53
N PRO A 70 -6.16 -8.76 -7.30
CA PRO A 70 -5.84 -9.26 -5.97
C PRO A 70 -5.58 -8.11 -5.00
N PRO A 71 -5.79 -8.32 -3.69
CA PRO A 71 -5.48 -7.31 -2.70
C PRO A 71 -3.98 -7.05 -2.60
N VAL A 72 -3.64 -5.87 -2.10
CA VAL A 72 -2.25 -5.48 -1.77
C VAL A 72 -2.11 -5.48 -0.26
N SER A 73 -1.09 -6.14 0.25
CA SER A 73 -0.75 -6.10 1.65
C SER A 73 0.27 -4.98 1.91
N TRP A 74 0.13 -4.31 3.03
CA TRP A 74 1.06 -3.26 3.44
C TRP A 74 1.48 -3.47 4.90
N PHE A 75 2.63 -2.92 5.23
CA PHE A 75 3.24 -3.05 6.55
C PHE A 75 3.99 -1.76 6.87
N THR A 76 3.85 -1.27 8.09
CA THR A 76 4.58 -0.10 8.57
C THR A 76 5.25 -0.38 9.89
N ILE A 77 6.38 0.28 10.13
CA ILE A 77 7.11 0.19 11.39
C ILE A 77 7.73 1.55 11.71
N GLY A 78 7.59 1.97 12.94
CA GLY A 78 8.12 3.25 13.39
C GLY A 78 7.79 3.55 14.84
N TYR A 79 7.82 4.82 15.17
CA TYR A 79 7.62 5.28 16.54
C TYR A 79 6.56 6.35 16.63
#